data_93182f53e101614f0b822cf214f9fd51
#
_entry.id   93182f53e101614f0b822cf214f9fd51
#
_cell.length_a   1.000
_cell.length_b   1.000
_cell.length_c   1.000
_cell.angle_alpha   90.00
_cell.angle_beta   90.00
_cell.angle_gamma   90.00
#
_symmetry.space_group_name_H-M   'P 1'
#
loop_
_entity.id
_entity.type
_entity.pdbx_description
1 polymer ?
#
loop_
_entity_poly.entity_id
_entity_poly.type
_entity_poly.pdbx_seq_one_letter_code
_entity_poly.pdbx_strand_id
1 'polypeptide(L)'
;DSNNDALTYSWEQVDIGAASKVDIDTGDNALVRTQLPSSSTSRTIPRLSDLLSASHTYGETLSSQTRHMNFRLQVRDGKGGIGADEMIVKVQDTGAAFEVTAPKNMALTAGSNLNVTWNVAKTDQAPISCSNVDIALNMTSTTTNESFQTLLSNTPNDGAATVTLPSTLG
;
A
#
# COMPACT_ATOMS: atom_id res chain seq x y z
N ASP A 1 -14.56 -5.41 21.82
CA ASP A 1 -15.28 -4.52 22.73
C ASP A 1 -16.58 -5.18 23.18
N SER A 2 -16.78 -5.31 24.50
CA SER A 2 -17.94 -6.01 25.08
C SER A 2 -19.24 -5.18 25.02
N ASN A 3 -19.14 -3.86 24.83
CA ASN A 3 -20.29 -2.93 24.81
C ASN A 3 -20.73 -2.57 23.37
N ASN A 4 -20.02 -3.04 22.37
CA ASN A 4 -20.28 -2.77 20.96
C ASN A 4 -20.23 -1.27 20.61
N ASP A 5 -19.33 -0.52 21.23
CA ASP A 5 -19.09 0.89 20.92
C ASP A 5 -18.45 1.05 19.53
N ALA A 6 -18.65 2.21 18.92
CA ALA A 6 -18.00 2.53 17.63
C ALA A 6 -16.48 2.69 17.82
N LEU A 7 -15.70 1.85 17.13
CA LEU A 7 -14.25 1.86 17.23
C LEU A 7 -13.63 2.80 16.19
N THR A 8 -12.52 3.40 16.56
CA THR A 8 -11.65 4.15 15.66
C THR A 8 -10.23 3.60 15.71
N TYR A 9 -9.53 3.68 14.58
CA TYR A 9 -8.24 3.07 14.34
C TYR A 9 -7.23 4.11 13.89
N SER A 10 -5.99 4.02 14.41
CA SER A 10 -4.88 4.88 14.03
C SER A 10 -3.62 4.06 13.84
N TRP A 11 -3.02 4.14 12.66
CA TRP A 11 -1.74 3.54 12.35
C TRP A 11 -0.62 4.56 12.54
N GLU A 12 0.40 4.21 13.30
CA GLU A 12 1.54 5.04 13.67
C GLU A 12 2.84 4.32 13.36
N GLN A 13 3.80 5.02 12.74
CA GLN A 13 5.17 4.54 12.69
C GLN A 13 5.87 4.98 13.98
N VAL A 14 6.47 4.03 14.71
CA VAL A 14 7.05 4.26 16.04
C VAL A 14 8.58 4.19 16.06
N ASP A 15 9.21 4.20 14.89
CA ASP A 15 10.68 4.32 14.80
C ASP A 15 11.14 5.66 15.38
N ILE A 16 12.16 5.63 16.22
CA ILE A 16 12.64 6.83 16.94
C ILE A 16 13.76 7.51 16.17
N GLY A 17 14.74 6.76 15.68
CA GLY A 17 15.83 7.21 14.82
C GLY A 17 16.52 8.54 15.18
N ALA A 18 17.50 8.93 14.39
CA ALA A 18 18.13 10.23 14.50
C ALA A 18 17.20 11.36 13.98
N ALA A 19 17.32 12.56 14.52
CA ALA A 19 16.59 13.72 14.03
C ALA A 19 16.94 13.96 12.55
N SER A 20 15.93 14.01 11.69
CA SER A 20 16.08 14.19 10.24
C SER A 20 15.03 15.17 9.72
N LYS A 21 15.24 15.65 8.50
CA LYS A 21 14.17 16.35 7.77
C LYS A 21 13.09 15.32 7.43
N VAL A 22 11.84 15.78 7.40
CA VAL A 22 10.72 14.96 6.94
C VAL A 22 10.97 14.53 5.49
N ASP A 23 10.56 13.31 5.15
CA ASP A 23 10.74 12.68 3.84
C ASP A 23 12.21 12.34 3.47
N ILE A 24 13.14 12.47 4.40
CA ILE A 24 14.53 12.00 4.22
C ILE A 24 14.71 10.71 5.01
N ASP A 25 14.97 9.61 4.31
CA ASP A 25 15.24 8.31 4.91
C ASP A 25 16.70 8.23 5.38
N THR A 26 16.91 8.15 6.69
CA THR A 26 18.22 7.97 7.33
C THR A 26 18.47 6.52 7.76
N GLY A 27 17.54 5.61 7.44
CA GLY A 27 17.64 4.18 7.73
C GLY A 27 16.97 3.75 9.04
N ASP A 28 16.70 4.66 9.96
CA ASP A 28 16.15 4.37 11.29
C ASP A 28 15.06 5.33 11.77
N ASN A 29 14.83 6.44 11.04
CA ASN A 29 13.85 7.46 11.38
C ASN A 29 12.43 7.12 10.91
N ALA A 30 11.42 7.80 11.49
CA ALA A 30 10.06 7.73 11.02
C ALA A 30 9.88 8.50 9.70
N LEU A 31 9.24 7.88 8.72
CA LEU A 31 8.94 8.42 7.39
C LEU A 31 7.43 8.68 7.20
N VAL A 32 6.61 8.08 8.07
CA VAL A 32 5.16 8.11 7.96
C VAL A 32 4.56 8.82 9.17
N ARG A 33 3.83 9.91 8.93
CA ARG A 33 3.14 10.65 9.98
C ARG A 33 1.85 9.94 10.38
N THR A 34 1.54 10.00 11.68
CA THR A 34 0.25 9.62 12.20
C THR A 34 -0.85 10.49 11.62
N GLN A 35 -1.96 9.88 11.24
CA GLN A 35 -3.17 10.56 10.79
C GLN A 35 -4.25 10.49 11.88
N LEU A 36 -5.29 11.32 11.73
CA LEU A 36 -6.44 11.27 12.60
C LEU A 36 -7.07 9.86 12.58
N PRO A 37 -7.54 9.35 13.72
CA PRO A 37 -8.22 8.07 13.77
C PRO A 37 -9.44 8.04 12.83
N SER A 38 -9.69 6.90 12.22
CA SER A 38 -10.82 6.66 11.32
C SER A 38 -11.55 5.38 11.69
N SER A 39 -12.72 5.16 11.10
CA SER A 39 -13.45 3.90 11.23
C SER A 39 -12.86 2.77 10.38
N SER A 40 -11.96 3.06 9.45
CA SER A 40 -11.26 2.05 8.65
C SER A 40 -10.19 1.36 9.47
N THR A 41 -10.16 0.04 9.45
CA THR A 41 -9.12 -0.79 10.08
C THR A 41 -7.81 -0.80 9.33
N SER A 42 -7.83 -0.40 8.05
CA SER A 42 -6.68 -0.39 7.15
C SER A 42 -6.26 1.03 6.78
N ARG A 43 -4.96 1.19 6.45
CA ARG A 43 -4.38 2.40 5.92
C ARG A 43 -3.41 2.06 4.79
N THR A 44 -3.57 2.70 3.63
CA THR A 44 -2.60 2.64 2.53
C THR A 44 -1.50 3.67 2.73
N ILE A 45 -0.23 3.27 2.58
CA ILE A 45 0.96 4.12 2.73
C ILE A 45 1.83 3.94 1.47
N PRO A 46 2.18 5.01 0.73
CA PRO A 46 1.62 6.35 0.81
C PRO A 46 0.10 6.35 0.59
N ARG A 47 -0.56 7.48 0.79
CA ARG A 47 -2.01 7.58 0.54
C ARG A 47 -2.36 7.08 -0.85
N LEU A 48 -3.47 6.36 -0.97
CA LEU A 48 -3.91 5.84 -2.27
C LEU A 48 -4.08 6.96 -3.30
N SER A 49 -4.54 8.15 -2.89
CA SER A 49 -4.60 9.33 -3.77
C SER A 49 -3.24 9.70 -4.38
N ASP A 50 -2.17 9.60 -3.61
CA ASP A 50 -0.82 9.91 -4.09
C ASP A 50 -0.34 8.87 -5.12
N LEU A 51 -0.62 7.59 -4.86
CA LEU A 51 -0.31 6.51 -5.79
C LEU A 51 -1.06 6.65 -7.12
N LEU A 52 -2.34 7.05 -7.09
CA LEU A 52 -3.18 7.18 -8.28
C LEU A 52 -2.87 8.43 -9.11
N SER A 53 -2.45 9.52 -8.47
CA SER A 53 -2.18 10.81 -9.14
C SER A 53 -0.68 11.10 -9.33
N ALA A 54 0.19 10.17 -8.94
CA ALA A 54 1.64 10.37 -8.89
C ALA A 54 2.03 11.65 -8.12
N SER A 55 1.26 11.97 -7.07
CA SER A 55 1.53 13.08 -6.16
C SER A 55 2.27 12.60 -4.91
N HIS A 56 2.69 13.54 -4.07
CA HIS A 56 3.39 13.25 -2.83
C HIS A 56 2.79 14.06 -1.67
N THR A 57 2.39 13.36 -0.62
CA THR A 57 2.01 13.98 0.64
C THR A 57 3.19 13.99 1.60
N TYR A 58 3.50 15.15 2.15
CA TYR A 58 4.57 15.34 3.12
C TYR A 58 4.39 14.46 4.36
N GLY A 59 5.39 13.63 4.66
CA GLY A 59 5.32 12.64 5.73
C GLY A 59 4.57 11.36 5.35
N GLU A 60 4.59 10.99 4.09
CA GLU A 60 4.04 9.75 3.54
C GLU A 60 5.06 9.06 2.62
N THR A 61 6.33 9.04 3.02
CA THR A 61 7.43 8.53 2.19
C THR A 61 7.67 7.04 2.46
N LEU A 62 7.81 6.26 1.40
CA LEU A 62 8.30 4.88 1.50
C LEU A 62 9.82 4.86 1.67
N SER A 63 10.31 3.89 2.43
CA SER A 63 11.74 3.68 2.56
C SER A 63 12.35 3.20 1.23
N SER A 64 13.50 3.77 0.88
CA SER A 64 14.34 3.34 -0.23
C SER A 64 15.55 2.51 0.22
N GLN A 65 15.62 2.15 1.50
CA GLN A 65 16.72 1.43 2.09
C GLN A 65 16.26 0.09 2.69
N THR A 66 17.17 -0.87 2.76
CA THR A 66 16.91 -2.11 3.49
C THR A 66 16.87 -1.81 4.99
N ARG A 67 15.68 -1.93 5.60
CA ARG A 67 15.46 -1.65 7.03
C ARG A 67 14.22 -2.34 7.58
N HIS A 68 14.07 -2.32 8.88
CA HIS A 68 12.82 -2.58 9.56
C HIS A 68 12.10 -1.26 9.84
N MET A 69 10.78 -1.26 9.67
CA MET A 69 9.90 -0.16 10.06
C MET A 69 8.90 -0.70 11.07
N ASN A 70 8.80 -0.06 12.21
CA ASN A 70 7.95 -0.50 13.31
C ASN A 70 6.66 0.31 13.28
N PHE A 71 5.53 -0.38 13.21
CA PHE A 71 4.21 0.21 13.21
C PHE A 71 3.41 -0.24 14.41
N ARG A 72 2.57 0.66 14.92
CA ARG A 72 1.58 0.41 15.97
C ARG A 72 0.19 0.73 15.44
N LEU A 73 -0.74 -0.19 15.63
CA LEU A 73 -2.16 0.08 15.51
C LEU A 73 -2.72 0.45 16.89
N GLN A 74 -3.35 1.60 16.98
CA GLN A 74 -4.15 1.97 18.16
C GLN A 74 -5.64 1.88 17.82
N VAL A 75 -6.40 1.31 18.73
CA VAL A 75 -7.87 1.19 18.65
C VAL A 75 -8.48 1.90 19.86
N ARG A 76 -9.51 2.71 19.63
CA ARG A 76 -10.19 3.49 20.67
C ARG A 76 -11.70 3.37 20.54
N ASP A 77 -12.39 3.27 21.68
CA ASP A 77 -13.86 3.18 21.76
C ASP A 77 -14.55 4.55 21.97
N GLY A 78 -13.77 5.65 22.08
CA GLY A 78 -14.32 6.97 22.38
C GLY A 78 -14.88 7.13 23.78
N LYS A 79 -14.76 6.13 24.65
CA LYS A 79 -15.24 6.11 26.04
C LYS A 79 -14.10 5.97 27.06
N GLY A 80 -12.87 5.97 26.61
CA GLY A 80 -11.67 5.84 27.44
C GLY A 80 -10.96 4.49 27.32
N GLY A 81 -11.55 3.52 26.62
CA GLY A 81 -10.90 2.25 26.30
C GLY A 81 -9.91 2.43 25.14
N ILE A 82 -8.70 1.88 25.30
CA ILE A 82 -7.62 1.90 24.32
C ILE A 82 -7.02 0.50 24.23
N GLY A 83 -6.89 -0.02 23.03
CA GLY A 83 -6.10 -1.21 22.70
C GLY A 83 -4.99 -0.85 21.73
N ALA A 84 -3.88 -1.58 21.76
CA ALA A 84 -2.81 -1.40 20.78
C ALA A 84 -2.11 -2.73 20.50
N ASP A 85 -1.58 -2.85 19.27
CA ASP A 85 -0.71 -3.95 18.85
C ASP A 85 0.36 -3.42 17.90
N GLU A 86 1.47 -4.14 17.75
CA GLU A 86 2.61 -3.71 16.98
C GLU A 86 2.97 -4.72 15.90
N MET A 87 3.51 -4.21 14.77
CA MET A 87 4.02 -5.03 13.69
C MET A 87 5.32 -4.46 13.14
N ILE A 88 6.13 -5.32 12.55
CA ILE A 88 7.36 -4.95 11.86
C ILE A 88 7.18 -5.19 10.36
N VAL A 89 7.38 -4.13 9.58
CA VAL A 89 7.50 -4.21 8.12
C VAL A 89 8.99 -4.27 7.77
N LYS A 90 9.40 -5.35 7.09
CA LYS A 90 10.77 -5.48 6.58
C LYS A 90 10.80 -4.91 5.16
N VAL A 91 11.56 -3.86 4.97
CA VAL A 91 11.82 -3.26 3.66
C VAL A 91 13.13 -3.82 3.12
N GLN A 92 13.13 -4.20 1.86
CA GLN A 92 14.30 -4.65 1.14
C GLN A 92 14.54 -3.73 -0.05
N ASP A 93 15.67 -3.07 -0.08
CA ASP A 93 16.13 -2.37 -1.29
C ASP A 93 16.55 -3.41 -2.35
N THR A 94 15.84 -3.40 -3.46
CA THR A 94 16.11 -4.28 -4.62
C THR A 94 16.81 -3.55 -5.76
N GLY A 95 17.08 -2.25 -5.57
CA GLY A 95 17.66 -1.37 -6.58
C GLY A 95 16.68 -0.83 -7.60
N ALA A 96 15.39 -1.20 -7.52
CA ALA A 96 14.32 -0.70 -8.38
C ALA A 96 12.96 -0.80 -7.68
N ALA A 97 11.99 0.01 -8.11
CA ALA A 97 10.62 -0.08 -7.61
C ALA A 97 9.86 -1.24 -8.28
N PHE A 98 9.07 -1.99 -7.49
CA PHE A 98 8.03 -2.85 -8.01
C PHE A 98 6.87 -1.96 -8.45
N GLU A 99 6.63 -1.84 -9.75
CA GLU A 99 5.63 -0.92 -10.30
C GLU A 99 4.99 -1.46 -11.58
N VAL A 100 3.74 -1.11 -11.81
CA VAL A 100 3.06 -1.37 -13.08
C VAL A 100 3.65 -0.47 -14.16
N THR A 101 4.14 -1.07 -15.26
CA THR A 101 4.75 -0.36 -16.38
C THR A 101 3.79 -0.14 -17.54
N ALA A 102 2.78 -1.01 -17.70
CA ALA A 102 1.67 -0.84 -18.64
C ALA A 102 0.39 -1.51 -18.09
N PRO A 103 -0.80 -0.99 -18.41
CA PRO A 103 -1.07 0.18 -19.26
C PRO A 103 -0.78 1.50 -18.54
N LYS A 104 -0.43 2.53 -19.32
CA LYS A 104 -0.32 3.93 -18.83
C LYS A 104 -1.04 4.86 -19.82
N ASN A 105 -1.89 5.75 -19.30
CA ASN A 105 -2.55 6.83 -20.04
C ASN A 105 -3.25 6.39 -21.35
N MET A 106 -4.00 5.29 -21.31
CA MET A 106 -4.73 4.78 -22.47
C MET A 106 -6.23 4.59 -22.14
N ALA A 107 -7.06 4.69 -23.18
CA ALA A 107 -8.46 4.31 -23.05
C ALA A 107 -8.58 2.78 -23.01
N LEU A 108 -9.42 2.28 -22.11
CA LEU A 108 -9.71 0.86 -21.96
C LEU A 108 -11.09 0.55 -22.53
N THR A 109 -11.22 -0.61 -23.17
CA THR A 109 -12.50 -1.11 -23.68
C THR A 109 -13.03 -2.21 -22.79
N ALA A 110 -14.24 -2.05 -22.29
CA ALA A 110 -14.91 -3.06 -21.47
C ALA A 110 -14.98 -4.41 -22.20
N GLY A 111 -14.76 -5.50 -21.45
CA GLY A 111 -14.76 -6.86 -21.97
C GLY A 111 -13.56 -7.25 -22.85
N SER A 112 -12.63 -6.33 -23.11
CA SER A 112 -11.44 -6.64 -23.92
C SER A 112 -10.34 -7.29 -23.09
N ASN A 113 -9.42 -7.97 -23.79
CA ASN A 113 -8.17 -8.42 -23.18
C ASN A 113 -7.19 -7.27 -23.07
N LEU A 114 -6.50 -7.21 -21.94
CA LEU A 114 -5.49 -6.21 -21.63
C LEU A 114 -4.19 -6.90 -21.21
N ASN A 115 -3.09 -6.56 -21.85
CA ASN A 115 -1.78 -6.98 -21.38
C ASN A 115 -1.31 -6.02 -20.28
N VAL A 116 -1.09 -6.53 -19.09
CA VAL A 116 -0.54 -5.79 -17.93
C VAL A 116 0.92 -6.18 -17.79
N THR A 117 1.80 -5.18 -17.67
CA THR A 117 3.22 -5.41 -17.42
C THR A 117 3.68 -4.67 -16.17
N TRP A 118 4.66 -5.21 -15.50
CA TRP A 118 5.26 -4.61 -14.29
C TRP A 118 6.75 -4.86 -14.22
N ASN A 119 7.45 -4.02 -13.49
CA ASN A 119 8.83 -4.27 -13.11
C ASN A 119 8.84 -5.20 -11.89
N VAL A 120 9.36 -6.39 -12.05
CA VAL A 120 9.47 -7.39 -10.97
C VAL A 120 10.40 -6.93 -9.86
N ALA A 121 11.39 -6.07 -10.18
CA ALA A 121 12.33 -5.48 -9.23
C ALA A 121 12.99 -6.52 -8.30
N LYS A 122 13.27 -7.72 -8.80
CA LYS A 122 13.83 -8.86 -8.04
C LYS A 122 12.98 -9.30 -6.82
N THR A 123 11.71 -8.92 -6.78
CA THR A 123 10.82 -9.32 -5.67
C THR A 123 10.49 -10.81 -5.69
N ASP A 124 10.66 -11.48 -6.82
CA ASP A 124 10.56 -12.94 -7.00
C ASP A 124 11.71 -13.71 -6.34
N GLN A 125 12.79 -13.04 -5.98
CA GLN A 125 14.02 -13.62 -5.42
C GLN A 125 14.11 -13.41 -3.89
N ALA A 126 14.98 -14.20 -3.25
CA ALA A 126 15.27 -14.01 -1.83
C ALA A 126 15.90 -12.61 -1.58
N PRO A 127 15.60 -11.97 -0.44
CA PRO A 127 14.84 -12.47 0.71
C PRO A 127 13.31 -12.28 0.60
N ILE A 128 12.78 -11.62 -0.44
CA ILE A 128 11.33 -11.32 -0.60
C ILE A 128 10.60 -12.59 -1.03
N SER A 129 11.09 -13.28 -2.06
CA SER A 129 10.57 -14.56 -2.57
C SER A 129 9.07 -14.54 -2.93
N CYS A 130 8.61 -13.41 -3.48
CA CYS A 130 7.24 -13.24 -3.95
C CYS A 130 7.10 -13.87 -5.34
N SER A 131 6.77 -15.15 -5.40
CA SER A 131 6.67 -15.91 -6.65
C SER A 131 5.41 -15.62 -7.48
N ASN A 132 4.34 -15.14 -6.83
CA ASN A 132 3.07 -14.85 -7.48
C ASN A 132 2.52 -13.50 -7.03
N VAL A 133 1.70 -12.88 -7.88
CA VAL A 133 1.03 -11.61 -7.63
C VAL A 133 -0.45 -11.67 -8.02
N ASP A 134 -1.24 -10.75 -7.50
CA ASP A 134 -2.61 -10.51 -7.93
C ASP A 134 -2.68 -9.24 -8.77
N ILE A 135 -3.52 -9.24 -9.80
CA ILE A 135 -3.80 -8.07 -10.62
C ILE A 135 -5.22 -7.61 -10.29
N ALA A 136 -5.34 -6.37 -9.84
CA ALA A 136 -6.63 -5.76 -9.54
C ALA A 136 -6.79 -4.40 -10.22
N LEU A 137 -8.02 -4.05 -10.55
CA LEU A 137 -8.40 -2.79 -11.17
C LEU A 137 -9.21 -1.95 -10.20
N ASN A 138 -8.80 -0.71 -9.98
CA ASN A 138 -9.66 0.28 -9.32
C ASN A 138 -10.59 0.90 -10.37
N MET A 139 -11.89 0.68 -10.21
CA MET A 139 -12.94 1.12 -11.15
C MET A 139 -13.55 2.46 -10.79
N THR A 140 -13.21 3.01 -9.64
CA THR A 140 -13.76 4.27 -9.15
C THR A 140 -12.64 5.28 -8.94
N SER A 141 -12.94 6.55 -9.13
CA SER A 141 -12.02 7.63 -8.78
C SER A 141 -11.90 7.83 -7.25
N THR A 142 -12.55 6.98 -6.46
CA THR A 142 -12.48 7.03 -5.00
C THR A 142 -11.18 6.45 -4.49
N THR A 143 -10.66 7.04 -3.44
CA THR A 143 -9.37 6.69 -2.82
C THR A 143 -9.50 5.63 -1.73
N THR A 144 -10.55 4.82 -1.77
CA THR A 144 -10.75 3.72 -0.81
C THR A 144 -10.23 2.41 -1.38
N ASN A 145 -9.56 1.61 -0.57
CA ASN A 145 -9.04 0.29 -0.95
C ASN A 145 -10.15 -0.67 -1.40
N GLU A 146 -11.37 -0.43 -0.98
CA GLU A 146 -12.54 -1.27 -1.25
C GLU A 146 -13.03 -1.21 -2.71
N SER A 147 -12.51 -0.29 -3.51
CA SER A 147 -12.87 -0.13 -4.93
C SER A 147 -12.05 -1.01 -5.88
N PHE A 148 -11.13 -1.82 -5.41
CA PHE A 148 -10.35 -2.72 -6.26
C PHE A 148 -11.11 -4.01 -6.56
N GLN A 149 -11.28 -4.29 -7.87
CA GLN A 149 -11.75 -5.58 -8.37
C GLN A 149 -10.58 -6.42 -8.83
N THR A 150 -10.43 -7.63 -8.29
CA THR A 150 -9.42 -8.56 -8.75
C THR A 150 -9.76 -9.05 -10.15
N LEU A 151 -8.82 -8.90 -11.07
CA LEU A 151 -8.91 -9.38 -12.46
C LEU A 151 -8.24 -10.73 -12.65
N LEU A 152 -7.13 -10.95 -11.95
CA LEU A 152 -6.38 -12.20 -12.00
C LEU A 152 -5.69 -12.43 -10.66
N SER A 153 -5.86 -13.63 -10.10
CA SER A 153 -5.21 -14.00 -8.84
C SER A 153 -4.10 -14.99 -9.07
N ASN A 154 -3.08 -14.90 -8.22
CA ASN A 154 -2.01 -15.90 -8.12
C ASN A 154 -1.29 -16.16 -9.46
N THR A 155 -1.07 -15.11 -10.26
CA THR A 155 -0.27 -15.19 -11.49
C THR A 155 1.22 -15.17 -11.17
N PRO A 156 2.09 -15.83 -11.97
CA PRO A 156 3.53 -15.74 -11.77
C PRO A 156 4.03 -14.29 -11.75
N ASN A 157 4.98 -14.00 -10.87
CA ASN A 157 5.64 -12.70 -10.78
C ASN A 157 6.80 -12.60 -11.80
N ASP A 158 6.47 -12.69 -13.09
CA ASP A 158 7.42 -12.72 -14.22
C ASP A 158 7.43 -11.45 -15.07
N GLY A 159 6.63 -10.45 -14.67
CA GLY A 159 6.60 -9.11 -15.29
C GLY A 159 5.49 -8.88 -16.30
N ALA A 160 4.67 -9.88 -16.65
CA ALA A 160 3.56 -9.68 -17.58
C ALA A 160 2.43 -10.69 -17.40
N ALA A 161 1.19 -10.25 -17.59
CA ALA A 161 0.03 -11.14 -17.71
C ALA A 161 -1.07 -10.51 -18.56
N THR A 162 -1.87 -11.35 -19.18
CA THR A 162 -3.07 -10.91 -19.91
C THR A 162 -4.28 -11.10 -19.00
N VAL A 163 -5.07 -10.06 -18.83
CA VAL A 163 -6.33 -10.07 -18.07
C VAL A 163 -7.50 -9.73 -18.98
N THR A 164 -8.70 -10.16 -18.62
CA THR A 164 -9.94 -9.71 -19.29
C THR A 164 -10.57 -8.62 -18.45
N LEU A 165 -10.84 -7.47 -19.07
CA LEU A 165 -11.52 -6.36 -18.41
C LEU A 165 -13.00 -6.69 -18.14
N PRO A 166 -13.60 -6.14 -17.08
CA PRO A 166 -15.04 -6.28 -16.84
C PRO A 166 -15.87 -5.78 -18.02
N SER A 167 -17.05 -6.37 -18.19
CA SER A 167 -18.00 -5.97 -19.24
C SER A 167 -18.59 -4.56 -19.04
N THR A 168 -18.45 -4.02 -17.82
CA THR A 168 -18.80 -2.64 -17.47
C THR A 168 -17.60 -2.02 -16.76
N LEU A 169 -17.12 -0.90 -17.27
CA LEU A 169 -16.15 -0.03 -16.61
C LEU A 169 -16.94 1.14 -16.02
N GLY A 170 -16.83 1.38 -14.70
CA GLY A 170 -17.59 2.40 -13.98
C GLY A 170 -17.31 3.83 -14.45
#